data_62dcb672eb84a3107fdd45c6491566ed
#
_entry.id   62dcb672eb84a3107fdd45c6491566ed
#
_cell.length_a   1.000
_cell.length_b   1.000
_cell.length_c   1.000
_cell.angle_alpha   90.00
_cell.angle_beta   90.00
_cell.angle_gamma   90.00
#
_symmetry.space_group_name_H-M   'P 1'
#
loop_
_entity.id
_entity.type
_entity.pdbx_description
1 polymer ?
#
loop_
_entity_poly.entity_id
_entity_poly.type
_entity_poly.pdbx_seq_one_letter_code
_entity_poly.pdbx_strand_id
1 'polypeptide(L)'
;TKAAIMKPEFELLVRACGLARGLPVKGATQQAEFPSDFDQALFVSMAIQHKVAATACSGLRKLGLGDSLVLEQSVRIKQRAAQGQFIRAQIIEEAYAISSALAEQGIPAIVIKGAASSIQFYGDPFMREYDDLDMLVNLPEIDPLVPILAQLGWTQIDKFLQKSSKYPKSKLIKRWHHGIFWNEE
;
A
#
# COMPACT_ATOMS: atom_id res chain seq x y z
N THR A 1 -9.09 -35.78 6.76
CA THR A 1 -9.12 -34.30 6.77
C THR A 1 -9.57 -33.85 5.39
N LYS A 2 -10.84 -33.39 5.22
CA LYS A 2 -11.31 -32.77 3.97
C LYS A 2 -10.44 -31.51 3.75
N ALA A 3 -9.64 -31.51 2.71
CA ALA A 3 -9.00 -30.30 2.24
C ALA A 3 -10.13 -29.28 1.97
N ALA A 4 -10.07 -28.12 2.61
CA ALA A 4 -11.01 -27.03 2.33
C ALA A 4 -10.85 -26.67 0.86
N ILE A 5 -11.89 -26.91 0.07
CA ILE A 5 -11.90 -26.53 -1.34
C ILE A 5 -11.90 -25.00 -1.36
N MET A 6 -10.81 -24.41 -1.84
CA MET A 6 -10.66 -22.98 -2.00
C MET A 6 -11.69 -22.49 -3.04
N LYS A 7 -12.42 -21.41 -2.75
CA LYS A 7 -13.36 -20.85 -3.72
C LYS A 7 -12.65 -20.43 -5.00
N PRO A 8 -13.24 -20.63 -6.18
CA PRO A 8 -12.60 -20.31 -7.48
C PRO A 8 -12.24 -18.82 -7.58
N GLU A 9 -13.03 -17.93 -6.97
CA GLU A 9 -12.75 -16.50 -6.95
C GLU A 9 -11.46 -16.17 -6.19
N PHE A 10 -11.24 -16.83 -5.04
CA PHE A 10 -10.01 -16.63 -4.26
C PHE A 10 -8.79 -17.21 -4.97
N GLU A 11 -8.94 -18.39 -5.56
CA GLU A 11 -7.87 -19.00 -6.36
C GLU A 11 -7.46 -18.11 -7.54
N LEU A 12 -8.43 -17.57 -8.26
CA LEU A 12 -8.16 -16.65 -9.36
C LEU A 12 -7.52 -15.35 -8.86
N LEU A 13 -7.96 -14.83 -7.73
CA LEU A 13 -7.37 -13.62 -7.14
C LEU A 13 -5.89 -13.83 -6.79
N VAL A 14 -5.55 -14.95 -6.16
CA VAL A 14 -4.16 -15.31 -5.83
C VAL A 14 -3.32 -15.47 -7.11
N ARG A 15 -3.87 -16.15 -8.13
CA ARG A 15 -3.22 -16.31 -9.45
C ARG A 15 -2.96 -14.97 -10.12
N ALA A 16 -3.97 -14.11 -10.18
CA ALA A 16 -3.85 -12.78 -10.77
C ALA A 16 -2.78 -11.94 -10.05
N CYS A 17 -2.78 -11.92 -8.73
CA CYS A 17 -1.75 -11.23 -7.94
C CYS A 17 -0.35 -11.81 -8.15
N GLY A 18 -0.21 -13.12 -8.22
CA GLY A 18 1.06 -13.79 -8.53
C GLY A 18 1.60 -13.40 -9.90
N LEU A 19 0.77 -13.42 -10.94
CA LEU A 19 1.14 -12.99 -12.28
C LEU A 19 1.48 -11.51 -12.37
N ALA A 20 0.75 -10.66 -11.67
CA ALA A 20 1.06 -9.24 -11.61
C ALA A 20 2.49 -9.01 -11.11
N ARG A 21 2.91 -9.80 -10.11
CA ARG A 21 4.26 -9.80 -9.55
C ARG A 21 5.32 -10.47 -10.45
N GLY A 22 4.92 -11.13 -11.52
CA GLY A 22 5.84 -11.89 -12.39
C GLY A 22 6.23 -13.27 -11.84
N LEU A 23 5.46 -13.81 -10.88
CA LEU A 23 5.70 -15.16 -10.37
C LEU A 23 5.25 -16.22 -11.38
N PRO A 24 5.95 -17.35 -11.47
CA PRO A 24 5.47 -18.50 -12.23
C PRO A 24 4.21 -19.07 -11.54
N VAL A 25 3.08 -19.01 -12.22
CA VAL A 25 1.82 -19.54 -11.72
C VAL A 25 1.44 -20.77 -12.53
N LYS A 26 1.27 -21.93 -11.87
CA LYS A 26 0.81 -23.16 -12.55
C LYS A 26 -0.51 -22.91 -13.26
N GLY A 27 -0.61 -23.35 -14.52
CA GLY A 27 -1.82 -23.18 -15.33
C GLY A 27 -2.10 -21.73 -15.74
N ALA A 28 -1.10 -20.86 -15.76
CA ALA A 28 -1.20 -19.49 -16.27
C ALA A 28 -1.21 -19.43 -17.80
N THR A 29 -1.88 -20.38 -18.44
CA THR A 29 -2.28 -20.24 -19.85
C THR A 29 -3.34 -19.14 -19.94
N GLN A 30 -3.32 -18.40 -21.05
CA GLN A 30 -4.39 -17.44 -21.32
C GLN A 30 -5.74 -18.14 -21.19
N GLN A 31 -6.57 -17.60 -20.31
CA GLN A 31 -7.92 -18.11 -20.07
C GLN A 31 -8.86 -17.13 -20.76
N ALA A 32 -9.62 -17.61 -21.72
CA ALA A 32 -10.48 -16.74 -22.53
C ALA A 32 -11.72 -16.26 -21.76
N GLU A 33 -12.20 -17.04 -20.79
CA GLU A 33 -13.46 -16.80 -20.10
C GLU A 33 -13.39 -17.22 -18.62
N PHE A 34 -14.25 -16.63 -17.79
CA PHE A 34 -14.47 -17.11 -16.42
C PHE A 34 -15.24 -18.44 -16.41
N PRO A 35 -15.02 -19.29 -15.39
CA PRO A 35 -15.90 -20.45 -15.18
C PRO A 35 -17.37 -20.04 -15.10
N SER A 36 -18.29 -20.93 -15.51
CA SER A 36 -19.73 -20.64 -15.56
C SER A 36 -20.36 -20.33 -14.18
N ASP A 37 -19.77 -20.86 -13.11
CA ASP A 37 -20.18 -20.67 -11.71
C ASP A 37 -19.38 -19.59 -10.97
N PHE A 38 -18.57 -18.81 -11.69
CA PHE A 38 -17.69 -17.79 -11.12
C PHE A 38 -18.48 -16.53 -10.72
N ASP A 39 -18.46 -16.20 -9.44
CA ASP A 39 -19.05 -14.98 -8.90
C ASP A 39 -18.11 -13.77 -9.05
N GLN A 40 -18.29 -13.02 -10.14
CA GLN A 40 -17.49 -11.83 -10.43
C GLN A 40 -17.64 -10.73 -9.36
N ALA A 41 -18.84 -10.61 -8.74
CA ALA A 41 -19.08 -9.62 -7.68
C ALA A 41 -18.31 -9.98 -6.41
N LEU A 42 -18.26 -11.27 -6.04
CA LEU A 42 -17.46 -11.77 -4.94
C LEU A 42 -15.97 -11.54 -5.21
N PHE A 43 -15.48 -11.89 -6.41
CA PHE A 43 -14.08 -11.65 -6.80
C PHE A 43 -13.67 -10.20 -6.63
N VAL A 44 -14.46 -9.27 -7.17
CA VAL A 44 -14.19 -7.82 -7.08
C VAL A 44 -14.26 -7.33 -5.64
N SER A 45 -15.23 -7.83 -4.85
CA SER A 45 -15.34 -7.49 -3.43
C SER A 45 -14.10 -7.94 -2.65
N MET A 46 -13.61 -9.15 -2.90
CA MET A 46 -12.38 -9.67 -2.29
C MET A 46 -11.15 -8.84 -2.69
N ALA A 47 -11.01 -8.50 -3.99
CA ALA A 47 -9.90 -7.67 -4.46
C ALA A 47 -9.85 -6.30 -3.77
N ILE A 48 -11.02 -5.69 -3.54
CA ILE A 48 -11.17 -4.41 -2.84
C ILE A 48 -10.88 -4.58 -1.35
N GLN A 49 -11.48 -5.58 -0.70
CA GLN A 49 -11.33 -5.82 0.74
C GLN A 49 -9.87 -6.13 1.14
N HIS A 50 -9.18 -6.90 0.30
CA HIS A 50 -7.77 -7.24 0.52
C HIS A 50 -6.79 -6.17 0.01
N LYS A 51 -7.29 -5.01 -0.47
CA LYS A 51 -6.45 -3.91 -0.98
C LYS A 51 -5.51 -4.34 -2.11
N VAL A 52 -6.03 -5.13 -3.07
CA VAL A 52 -5.27 -5.65 -4.21
C VAL A 52 -5.95 -5.37 -5.56
N ALA A 53 -6.83 -4.37 -5.63
CA ALA A 53 -7.59 -4.09 -6.84
C ALA A 53 -6.70 -3.78 -8.06
N ALA A 54 -5.68 -2.94 -7.89
CA ALA A 54 -4.73 -2.61 -8.98
C ALA A 54 -3.95 -3.85 -9.43
N THR A 55 -3.46 -4.65 -8.49
CA THR A 55 -2.73 -5.91 -8.72
C THR A 55 -3.62 -6.93 -9.43
N ALA A 56 -4.88 -7.08 -8.99
CA ALA A 56 -5.85 -7.97 -9.62
C ALA A 56 -6.15 -7.55 -11.06
N CYS A 57 -6.37 -6.25 -11.32
CA CYS A 57 -6.55 -5.72 -12.69
C CYS A 57 -5.35 -6.04 -13.60
N SER A 58 -4.13 -5.87 -13.09
CA SER A 58 -2.91 -6.18 -13.84
C SER A 58 -2.82 -7.69 -14.15
N GLY A 59 -3.11 -8.54 -13.17
CA GLY A 59 -3.10 -9.99 -13.34
C GLY A 59 -4.18 -10.49 -14.28
N LEU A 60 -5.41 -9.96 -14.20
CA LEU A 60 -6.49 -10.31 -15.14
C LEU A 60 -6.10 -9.97 -16.58
N ARG A 61 -5.45 -8.84 -16.83
CA ARG A 61 -4.94 -8.50 -18.17
C ARG A 61 -3.92 -9.53 -18.68
N LYS A 62 -3.00 -9.97 -17.81
CA LYS A 62 -2.01 -11.01 -18.15
C LYS A 62 -2.64 -12.39 -18.42
N LEU A 63 -3.81 -12.67 -17.82
CA LEU A 63 -4.61 -13.86 -18.08
C LEU A 63 -5.49 -13.76 -19.33
N GLY A 64 -5.59 -12.60 -19.97
CA GLY A 64 -6.54 -12.36 -21.07
C GLY A 64 -7.97 -12.07 -20.62
N LEU A 65 -8.20 -11.93 -19.30
CA LEU A 65 -9.52 -11.69 -18.69
C LEU A 65 -9.81 -10.23 -18.39
N GLY A 66 -8.95 -9.30 -18.82
CA GLY A 66 -9.04 -7.89 -18.46
C GLY A 66 -10.36 -7.20 -18.83
N ASP A 67 -10.97 -7.64 -19.93
CA ASP A 67 -12.24 -7.12 -20.46
C ASP A 67 -13.41 -8.11 -20.33
N SER A 68 -13.20 -9.24 -19.65
CA SER A 68 -14.21 -10.29 -19.48
C SER A 68 -15.12 -10.08 -18.26
N LEU A 69 -14.83 -9.09 -17.41
CA LEU A 69 -15.72 -8.70 -16.32
C LEU A 69 -16.97 -8.01 -16.88
N VAL A 70 -18.14 -8.32 -16.30
CA VAL A 70 -19.35 -7.55 -16.60
C VAL A 70 -19.12 -6.07 -16.26
N LEU A 71 -19.79 -5.18 -17.00
CA LEU A 71 -19.52 -3.75 -16.98
C LEU A 71 -19.51 -3.17 -15.55
N GLU A 72 -20.49 -3.52 -14.73
CA GLU A 72 -20.60 -3.04 -13.35
C GLU A 72 -19.36 -3.39 -12.52
N GLN A 73 -18.91 -4.64 -12.57
CA GLN A 73 -17.76 -5.11 -11.81
C GLN A 73 -16.45 -4.56 -12.36
N SER A 74 -16.35 -4.40 -13.68
CA SER A 74 -15.22 -3.77 -14.34
C SER A 74 -15.07 -2.30 -13.92
N VAL A 75 -16.16 -1.54 -13.89
CA VAL A 75 -16.17 -0.15 -13.42
C VAL A 75 -15.76 -0.07 -11.96
N ARG A 76 -16.36 -0.90 -11.11
CA ARG A 76 -16.13 -0.90 -9.66
C ARG A 76 -14.66 -1.16 -9.30
N ILE A 77 -14.03 -2.19 -9.88
CA ILE A 77 -12.62 -2.51 -9.57
C ILE A 77 -11.67 -1.47 -10.16
N LYS A 78 -11.93 -0.95 -11.37
CA LYS A 78 -11.10 0.09 -12.02
C LYS A 78 -11.19 1.42 -11.27
N GLN A 79 -12.37 1.81 -10.80
CA GLN A 79 -12.54 3.01 -9.96
C GLN A 79 -11.75 2.90 -8.66
N ARG A 80 -11.84 1.75 -7.96
CA ARG A 80 -11.06 1.52 -6.73
C ARG A 80 -9.56 1.59 -7.00
N ALA A 81 -9.08 0.98 -8.07
CA ALA A 81 -7.67 1.04 -8.45
C ALA A 81 -7.21 2.48 -8.74
N ALA A 82 -8.02 3.26 -9.47
CA ALA A 82 -7.71 4.65 -9.81
C ALA A 82 -7.71 5.57 -8.58
N GLN A 83 -8.71 5.45 -7.69
CA GLN A 83 -8.74 6.20 -6.42
C GLN A 83 -7.49 5.92 -5.58
N GLY A 84 -7.10 4.66 -5.48
CA GLY A 84 -5.87 4.30 -4.78
C GLY A 84 -4.62 4.88 -5.43
N GLN A 85 -4.55 5.01 -6.74
CA GLN A 85 -3.41 5.63 -7.42
C GLN A 85 -3.26 7.11 -7.05
N PHE A 86 -4.37 7.84 -6.97
CA PHE A 86 -4.35 9.25 -6.56
C PHE A 86 -3.77 9.42 -5.14
N ILE A 87 -4.28 8.66 -4.17
CA ILE A 87 -3.78 8.68 -2.78
C ILE A 87 -2.28 8.35 -2.75
N ARG A 88 -1.86 7.32 -3.47
CA ARG A 88 -0.45 6.91 -3.50
C ARG A 88 0.46 7.96 -4.14
N ALA A 89 -0.02 8.69 -5.15
CA ALA A 89 0.73 9.79 -5.74
C ALA A 89 1.02 10.88 -4.70
N GLN A 90 0.02 11.28 -3.92
CA GLN A 90 0.18 12.24 -2.83
C GLN A 90 1.19 11.75 -1.78
N ILE A 91 1.06 10.50 -1.32
CA ILE A 91 2.00 9.91 -0.34
C ILE A 91 3.44 9.89 -0.88
N ILE A 92 3.64 9.65 -2.17
CA ILE A 92 4.98 9.67 -2.79
C ILE A 92 5.54 11.09 -2.83
N GLU A 93 4.74 12.09 -3.17
CA GLU A 93 5.13 13.50 -3.15
C GLU A 93 5.52 13.94 -1.74
N GLU A 94 4.72 13.57 -0.74
CA GLU A 94 5.02 13.82 0.66
C GLU A 94 6.30 13.12 1.12
N ALA A 95 6.48 11.86 0.75
CA ALA A 95 7.71 11.12 1.06
C ALA A 95 8.94 11.81 0.50
N TYR A 96 8.84 12.35 -0.72
CA TYR A 96 9.91 13.09 -1.33
C TYR A 96 10.19 14.42 -0.62
N ALA A 97 9.14 15.19 -0.30
CA ALA A 97 9.26 16.46 0.42
C ALA A 97 9.91 16.28 1.81
N ILE A 98 9.44 15.29 2.57
CA ILE A 98 10.00 14.96 3.90
C ILE A 98 11.45 14.49 3.76
N SER A 99 11.74 13.57 2.83
CA SER A 99 13.09 13.05 2.64
C SER A 99 14.08 14.15 2.25
N SER A 100 13.66 15.10 1.40
CA SER A 100 14.48 16.24 0.99
C SER A 100 14.76 17.17 2.17
N ALA A 101 13.74 17.54 2.95
CA ALA A 101 13.90 18.40 4.11
C ALA A 101 14.81 17.76 5.19
N LEU A 102 14.72 16.46 5.39
CA LEU A 102 15.59 15.72 6.30
C LEU A 102 17.04 15.68 5.79
N ALA A 103 17.22 15.44 4.50
CA ALA A 103 18.54 15.41 3.87
C ALA A 103 19.28 16.76 3.98
N GLU A 104 18.56 17.88 3.81
CA GLU A 104 19.11 19.25 4.01
C GLU A 104 19.64 19.47 5.42
N GLN A 105 19.09 18.78 6.40
CA GLN A 105 19.53 18.83 7.81
C GLN A 105 20.52 17.71 8.17
N GLY A 106 20.93 16.90 7.18
CA GLY A 106 21.86 15.79 7.40
C GLY A 106 21.23 14.61 8.17
N ILE A 107 19.91 14.53 8.25
CA ILE A 107 19.19 13.47 8.95
C ILE A 107 18.93 12.31 7.97
N PRO A 108 19.56 11.13 8.16
CA PRO A 108 19.31 9.98 7.31
C PRO A 108 17.93 9.37 7.61
N ALA A 109 17.11 9.18 6.58
CA ALA A 109 15.81 8.55 6.66
C ALA A 109 15.60 7.54 5.52
N ILE A 110 14.86 6.49 5.80
CA ILE A 110 14.55 5.44 4.82
C ILE A 110 13.03 5.23 4.78
N VAL A 111 12.43 5.38 3.61
CA VAL A 111 11.04 4.97 3.39
C VAL A 111 10.97 3.44 3.42
N ILE A 112 10.10 2.91 4.28
CA ILE A 112 9.89 1.47 4.42
C ILE A 112 8.45 1.11 4.08
N LYS A 113 8.18 -0.19 3.78
CA LYS A 113 6.85 -0.67 3.38
C LYS A 113 6.25 0.11 2.19
N GLY A 114 4.95 0.40 2.19
CA GLY A 114 4.22 1.24 1.22
C GLY A 114 4.81 1.24 -0.18
N ALA A 115 5.25 2.41 -0.63
CA ALA A 115 5.86 2.64 -1.94
C ALA A 115 7.14 1.81 -2.15
N ALA A 116 8.02 1.74 -1.14
CA ALA A 116 9.27 0.97 -1.22
C ALA A 116 9.00 -0.51 -1.50
N SER A 117 8.05 -1.13 -0.78
CA SER A 117 7.66 -2.52 -1.04
C SER A 117 6.98 -2.70 -2.40
N SER A 118 6.18 -1.71 -2.84
CA SER A 118 5.53 -1.77 -4.15
C SER A 118 6.57 -1.77 -5.28
N ILE A 119 7.55 -0.90 -5.21
CA ILE A 119 8.67 -0.85 -6.18
C ILE A 119 9.48 -2.15 -6.13
N GLN A 120 9.83 -2.62 -4.93
CA GLN A 120 10.64 -3.82 -4.75
C GLN A 120 9.98 -5.07 -5.34
N PHE A 121 8.66 -5.23 -5.17
CA PHE A 121 7.95 -6.44 -5.57
C PHE A 121 7.32 -6.39 -6.95
N TYR A 122 7.00 -5.20 -7.45
CA TYR A 122 6.25 -5.02 -8.71
C TYR A 122 6.99 -4.13 -9.72
N GLY A 123 8.04 -3.42 -9.32
CA GLY A 123 8.70 -2.41 -10.15
C GLY A 123 7.88 -1.13 -10.35
N ASP A 124 6.76 -0.99 -9.64
CA ASP A 124 5.79 0.10 -9.81
C ASP A 124 5.25 0.50 -8.43
N PRO A 125 5.37 1.77 -8.01
CA PRO A 125 4.91 2.24 -6.71
C PRO A 125 3.39 2.18 -6.53
N PHE A 126 2.62 2.04 -7.61
CA PHE A 126 1.17 2.08 -7.60
C PHE A 126 0.49 0.71 -7.52
N MET A 127 1.24 -0.37 -7.61
CA MET A 127 0.67 -1.73 -7.66
C MET A 127 0.16 -2.24 -6.32
N ARG A 128 0.84 -1.95 -5.23
CA ARG A 128 0.39 -2.27 -3.87
C ARG A 128 -0.44 -1.11 -3.33
N GLU A 129 -1.58 -1.40 -2.70
CA GLU A 129 -2.34 -0.38 -1.98
C GLU A 129 -1.72 -0.11 -0.59
N TYR A 130 -1.57 1.16 -0.25
CA TYR A 130 -1.14 1.69 1.04
C TYR A 130 -1.74 3.08 1.23
N ASP A 131 -1.98 3.45 2.48
CA ASP A 131 -2.68 4.67 2.86
C ASP A 131 -1.82 5.52 3.84
N ASP A 132 -0.60 5.09 4.12
CA ASP A 132 0.32 5.69 5.07
C ASP A 132 1.75 5.74 4.54
N LEU A 133 2.55 6.61 5.12
CA LEU A 133 3.97 6.73 4.88
C LEU A 133 4.73 6.24 6.12
N ASP A 134 5.39 5.10 5.99
CA ASP A 134 6.29 4.59 7.02
C ASP A 134 7.74 5.02 6.70
N MET A 135 8.36 5.71 7.64
CA MET A 135 9.78 6.10 7.54
C MET A 135 10.57 5.60 8.74
N LEU A 136 11.77 5.13 8.49
CA LEU A 136 12.73 4.76 9.50
C LEU A 136 13.79 5.85 9.63
N VAL A 137 13.99 6.36 10.84
CA VAL A 137 15.04 7.32 11.21
C VAL A 137 15.79 6.81 12.42
N ASN A 138 17.03 7.28 12.63
CA ASN A 138 17.77 6.96 13.84
C ASN A 138 17.12 7.58 15.08
N LEU A 139 17.13 6.87 16.19
CA LEU A 139 16.48 7.32 17.42
C LEU A 139 16.93 8.70 17.91
N PRO A 140 18.22 9.09 17.87
CA PRO A 140 18.67 10.42 18.27
C PRO A 140 18.09 11.54 17.39
N GLU A 141 17.68 11.24 16.15
CA GLU A 141 17.15 12.24 15.21
C GLU A 141 15.66 12.54 15.38
N ILE A 142 14.98 11.83 16.29
CA ILE A 142 13.53 12.01 16.49
C ILE A 142 13.19 13.41 17.02
N ASP A 143 13.99 13.95 17.93
CA ASP A 143 13.74 15.28 18.49
C ASP A 143 13.98 16.40 17.46
N PRO A 144 15.05 16.38 16.63
CA PRO A 144 15.22 17.28 15.49
C PRO A 144 14.15 17.11 14.39
N LEU A 145 13.64 15.90 14.17
CA LEU A 145 12.62 15.60 13.15
C LEU A 145 11.32 16.39 13.37
N VAL A 146 10.87 16.52 14.61
CA VAL A 146 9.56 17.10 14.93
C VAL A 146 9.36 18.51 14.39
N PRO A 147 10.29 19.48 14.57
CA PRO A 147 10.12 20.82 14.03
C PRO A 147 10.18 20.84 12.49
N ILE A 148 10.93 19.93 11.85
CA ILE A 148 11.00 19.81 10.38
C ILE A 148 9.64 19.37 9.84
N LEU A 149 9.05 18.34 10.42
CA LEU A 149 7.71 17.88 10.03
C LEU A 149 6.64 18.95 10.27
N ALA A 150 6.74 19.71 11.37
CA ALA A 150 5.81 20.80 11.64
C ALA A 150 5.88 21.92 10.58
N GLN A 151 7.06 22.24 10.05
CA GLN A 151 7.22 23.20 8.93
C GLN A 151 6.57 22.70 7.63
N LEU A 152 6.47 21.38 7.45
CA LEU A 152 5.79 20.74 6.32
C LEU A 152 4.28 20.52 6.57
N GLY A 153 3.72 21.06 7.65
CA GLY A 153 2.30 20.92 7.97
C GLY A 153 1.93 19.69 8.80
N TRP A 154 2.90 18.84 9.15
CA TRP A 154 2.63 17.62 9.90
C TRP A 154 2.53 17.86 11.41
N THR A 155 1.43 17.42 11.99
CA THR A 155 1.18 17.54 13.43
C THR A 155 1.31 16.19 14.14
N GLN A 156 2.04 16.15 15.23
CA GLN A 156 2.15 14.95 16.05
C GLN A 156 0.86 14.72 16.84
N ILE A 157 0.18 13.60 16.59
CA ILE A 157 -1.09 13.23 17.23
C ILE A 157 -0.95 12.22 18.38
N ASP A 158 0.21 11.63 18.56
CA ASP A 158 0.44 10.72 19.69
C ASP A 158 0.33 11.50 21.02
N LYS A 159 -0.81 11.33 21.67
CA LYS A 159 -1.14 12.03 22.94
C LYS A 159 -0.15 11.72 24.05
N PHE A 160 0.51 10.56 24.01
CA PHE A 160 1.51 10.20 25.00
C PHE A 160 2.80 10.98 24.79
N LEU A 161 3.25 11.11 23.55
CA LEU A 161 4.43 11.89 23.18
C LEU A 161 4.18 13.40 23.31
N GLN A 162 2.95 13.86 23.04
CA GLN A 162 2.57 15.28 23.22
C GLN A 162 2.58 15.73 24.69
N LYS A 163 2.11 14.88 25.61
CA LYS A 163 1.99 15.23 27.04
C LYS A 163 3.31 15.25 27.78
N SER A 164 4.37 14.71 27.22
CA SER A 164 5.65 14.58 27.90
C SER A 164 6.61 15.70 27.53
N SER A 165 6.30 16.92 27.95
CA SER A 165 7.25 18.06 27.87
C SER A 165 8.54 17.86 28.71
N LYS A 166 8.56 16.86 29.60
CA LYS A 166 9.62 16.62 30.59
C LYS A 166 10.76 15.74 30.08
N TYR A 167 10.57 15.00 28.97
CA TYR A 167 11.56 14.07 28.41
C TYR A 167 11.70 14.26 26.90
N PRO A 168 12.91 14.13 26.34
CA PRO A 168 13.12 14.09 24.91
C PRO A 168 12.23 13.01 24.28
N LYS A 169 11.61 13.31 23.12
CA LYS A 169 10.69 12.39 22.42
C LYS A 169 11.37 11.08 22.01
N SER A 170 12.65 11.14 21.65
CA SER A 170 13.48 9.97 21.38
C SER A 170 13.53 8.95 22.54
N LYS A 171 13.51 9.42 23.79
CA LYS A 171 13.45 8.53 24.99
C LYS A 171 12.10 7.84 25.15
N LEU A 172 11.02 8.51 24.74
CA LEU A 172 9.66 7.95 24.79
C LEU A 172 9.45 6.92 23.67
N ILE A 173 9.86 7.23 22.45
CA ILE A 173 9.76 6.34 21.31
C ILE A 173 10.60 5.09 21.50
N LYS A 174 11.73 5.14 22.18
CA LYS A 174 12.53 3.97 22.56
C LYS A 174 11.70 2.87 23.27
N ARG A 175 10.62 3.25 23.95
CA ARG A 175 9.69 2.34 24.64
C ARG A 175 8.55 1.86 23.73
N TRP A 176 8.13 2.67 22.75
CA TRP A 176 6.94 2.44 21.92
C TRP A 176 7.24 2.11 20.47
N HIS A 177 8.48 2.25 20.03
CA HIS A 177 8.99 1.92 18.69
C HIS A 177 8.41 2.72 17.51
N HIS A 178 7.49 3.66 17.71
CA HIS A 178 6.97 4.52 16.64
C HIS A 178 6.42 5.85 17.17
N GLY A 179 6.40 6.85 16.31
CA GLY A 179 5.69 8.12 16.48
C GLY A 179 4.67 8.29 15.35
N ILE A 180 3.53 8.90 15.66
CA ILE A 180 2.47 9.12 14.69
C ILE A 180 2.35 10.63 14.43
N PHE A 181 2.39 11.01 13.16
CA PHE A 181 2.18 12.37 12.69
C PHE A 181 1.01 12.39 11.71
N TRP A 182 0.30 13.49 11.66
CA TRP A 182 -0.85 13.68 10.81
C TRP A 182 -0.80 15.04 10.10
N ASN A 183 -1.22 15.07 8.84
CA ASN A 183 -1.47 16.30 8.09
C ASN A 183 -2.98 16.40 7.82
N GLU A 184 -3.57 17.58 8.02
CA GLU A 184 -5.01 17.83 7.89
C GLU A 184 -5.42 18.29 6.48
N GLU A 185 -4.49 18.37 5.51
CA GLU A 185 -4.80 18.77 4.13
C GLU A 185 -5.47 17.68 3.28
#